data_7c871076bb91b685df861fdc20a9957f
#
_entry.id   7c871076bb91b685df861fdc20a9957f
#
_cell.length_a   1.000
_cell.length_b   1.000
_cell.length_c   1.000
_cell.angle_alpha   90.00
_cell.angle_beta   90.00
_cell.angle_gamma   90.00
#
_symmetry.space_group_name_H-M   'P 1'
#
loop_
_entity.id
_entity.type
_entity.pdbx_description
1 polymer ?
#
loop_
_entity_poly.entity_id
_entity_poly.type
_entity_poly.pdbx_seq_one_letter_code
_entity_poly.pdbx_strand_id
1 'polypeptide(L)'
;GEIDGNTMQNIAFENNLSETAFINTAKENEIKFYSPTIEVDLCGHATLASAFIFFNFIDKNATDTIFKSNRGELKVIKKEESLVMSLPKDHPKKVDDIERISDALNCQVIEVFRGIDDFLAIVKDENIVETINPNIEKIAKLDSRGLIVSAKGVATEFTSRVFGPNVGVDEDPVTGSAHALLATYWGEVLNLKKMKARQASKRGGELICEVLENHVEITGKAKLYLQGEIYF
;
A
#
# COMPACT_ATOMS: atom_id res chain seq x y z
N GLY A 1 -4.29 -24.23 -15.40
CA GLY A 1 -2.92 -24.39 -15.94
C GLY A 1 -2.01 -23.29 -15.35
N GLU A 2 -0.71 -23.48 -15.48
CA GLU A 2 0.25 -22.45 -15.06
C GLU A 2 0.22 -21.32 -16.10
N ILE A 3 0.13 -20.07 -15.64
CA ILE A 3 0.14 -18.87 -16.47
C ILE A 3 1.58 -18.34 -16.46
N ASP A 4 2.17 -18.06 -17.62
CA ASP A 4 3.50 -17.47 -17.69
C ASP A 4 3.49 -15.96 -17.39
N GLY A 5 4.67 -15.39 -17.07
CA GLY A 5 4.80 -14.00 -16.68
C GLY A 5 4.35 -12.99 -17.74
N ASN A 6 4.56 -13.28 -19.03
CA ASN A 6 4.13 -12.40 -20.12
C ASN A 6 2.60 -12.35 -20.21
N THR A 7 1.95 -13.49 -20.07
CA THR A 7 0.48 -13.57 -20.04
C THR A 7 -0.08 -12.85 -18.82
N MET A 8 0.52 -13.01 -17.63
CA MET A 8 0.13 -12.26 -16.42
C MET A 8 0.26 -10.74 -16.64
N GLN A 9 1.35 -10.28 -17.24
CA GLN A 9 1.57 -8.87 -17.54
C GLN A 9 0.53 -8.33 -18.53
N ASN A 10 0.20 -9.08 -19.58
CA ASN A 10 -0.81 -8.68 -20.56
C ASN A 10 -2.21 -8.59 -19.92
N ILE A 11 -2.57 -9.54 -19.05
CA ILE A 11 -3.83 -9.50 -18.30
C ILE A 11 -3.87 -8.26 -17.41
N ALA A 12 -2.78 -7.94 -16.71
CA ALA A 12 -2.71 -6.76 -15.85
C ALA A 12 -2.82 -5.46 -16.68
N PHE A 13 -2.20 -5.41 -17.84
CA PHE A 13 -2.32 -4.29 -18.78
C PHE A 13 -3.76 -4.07 -19.24
N GLU A 14 -4.47 -5.13 -19.66
CA GLU A 14 -5.87 -5.05 -20.11
C GLU A 14 -6.82 -4.69 -18.95
N ASN A 15 -6.57 -5.19 -17.74
CA ASN A 15 -7.36 -4.84 -16.54
C ASN A 15 -7.22 -3.36 -16.16
N ASN A 16 -6.07 -2.76 -16.43
CA ASN A 16 -5.76 -1.36 -16.17
C ASN A 16 -6.13 -0.89 -14.74
N LEU A 17 -5.91 -1.78 -13.77
CA LEU A 17 -6.01 -1.49 -12.33
C LEU A 17 -4.63 -1.14 -11.79
N SER A 18 -4.57 -0.55 -10.58
CA SER A 18 -3.26 -0.26 -9.94
C SER A 18 -2.40 -1.53 -9.90
N GLU A 19 -2.95 -2.66 -9.44
CA GLU A 19 -2.32 -3.98 -9.55
C GLU A 19 -3.34 -5.08 -9.80
N THR A 20 -2.89 -6.12 -10.50
CA THR A 20 -3.55 -7.43 -10.62
C THR A 20 -2.72 -8.47 -9.88
N ALA A 21 -3.34 -9.18 -8.93
CA ALA A 21 -2.71 -10.26 -8.19
C ALA A 21 -3.07 -11.62 -8.80
N PHE A 22 -2.07 -12.50 -8.92
CA PHE A 22 -2.23 -13.88 -9.35
C PHE A 22 -1.86 -14.83 -8.22
N ILE A 23 -2.80 -15.70 -7.83
CA ILE A 23 -2.59 -16.69 -6.75
C ILE A 23 -2.49 -18.07 -7.38
N ASN A 24 -1.41 -18.78 -7.08
CA ASN A 24 -1.24 -20.18 -7.43
C ASN A 24 -1.39 -21.07 -6.19
N THR A 25 -2.58 -21.61 -5.99
CA THR A 25 -2.88 -22.46 -4.83
C THR A 25 -2.19 -23.83 -4.88
N ALA A 26 -1.77 -24.29 -6.07
CA ALA A 26 -1.00 -25.52 -6.23
C ALA A 26 0.48 -25.37 -5.81
N LYS A 27 0.97 -24.13 -5.68
CA LYS A 27 2.33 -23.78 -5.24
C LYS A 27 2.31 -23.07 -3.87
N GLU A 28 1.67 -23.66 -2.88
CA GLU A 28 1.65 -23.16 -1.50
C GLU A 28 1.21 -21.69 -1.40
N ASN A 29 0.19 -21.29 -2.17
CA ASN A 29 -0.32 -19.93 -2.27
C ASN A 29 0.75 -18.92 -2.73
N GLU A 30 1.59 -19.29 -3.72
CA GLU A 30 2.44 -18.32 -4.41
C GLU A 30 1.58 -17.17 -4.93
N ILE A 31 2.01 -15.92 -4.66
CA ILE A 31 1.32 -14.73 -5.13
C ILE A 31 2.28 -13.83 -5.91
N LYS A 32 1.81 -13.34 -7.06
CA LYS A 32 2.52 -12.37 -7.89
C LYS A 32 1.63 -11.17 -8.14
N PHE A 33 2.24 -10.01 -8.25
CA PHE A 33 1.55 -8.74 -8.46
C PHE A 33 2.08 -8.06 -9.71
N TYR A 34 1.19 -7.56 -10.55
CA TYR A 34 1.54 -6.83 -11.75
C TYR A 34 0.77 -5.51 -11.79
N SER A 35 1.48 -4.39 -11.93
CA SER A 35 0.89 -3.14 -12.39
C SER A 35 0.61 -3.25 -13.90
N PRO A 36 -0.05 -2.29 -14.53
CA PRO A 36 -0.23 -2.33 -15.99
C PRO A 36 1.08 -2.40 -16.78
N THR A 37 2.22 -2.01 -16.18
CA THR A 37 3.50 -1.88 -16.90
C THR A 37 4.60 -2.82 -16.42
N ILE A 38 4.60 -3.25 -15.16
CA ILE A 38 5.68 -4.07 -14.59
C ILE A 38 5.16 -5.04 -13.52
N GLU A 39 5.93 -6.10 -13.26
CA GLU A 39 5.80 -6.90 -12.04
C GLU A 39 6.28 -6.09 -10.82
N VAL A 40 5.54 -6.15 -9.71
CA VAL A 40 5.90 -5.51 -8.44
C VAL A 40 6.05 -6.56 -7.34
N ASP A 41 7.05 -6.39 -6.49
CA ASP A 41 7.43 -7.42 -5.51
C ASP A 41 6.45 -7.53 -4.33
N LEU A 42 5.74 -6.44 -4.01
CA LEU A 42 4.82 -6.36 -2.88
C LEU A 42 3.67 -5.41 -3.16
N CYS A 43 2.45 -5.87 -2.91
CA CYS A 43 1.26 -5.03 -2.95
C CYS A 43 0.31 -5.38 -1.80
N GLY A 44 0.17 -4.46 -0.82
CA GLY A 44 -0.62 -4.71 0.39
C GLY A 44 -2.10 -4.84 0.13
N HIS A 45 -2.71 -3.92 -0.62
CA HIS A 45 -4.15 -3.96 -0.87
C HIS A 45 -4.55 -5.15 -1.76
N ALA A 46 -3.70 -5.52 -2.74
CA ALA A 46 -3.93 -6.71 -3.55
C ALA A 46 -3.76 -8.00 -2.73
N THR A 47 -2.86 -8.02 -1.73
CA THR A 47 -2.74 -9.12 -0.78
C THR A 47 -4.01 -9.28 0.06
N LEU A 48 -4.57 -8.18 0.58
CA LEU A 48 -5.84 -8.24 1.33
C LEU A 48 -7.01 -8.66 0.45
N ALA A 49 -7.08 -8.17 -0.79
CA ALA A 49 -8.09 -8.61 -1.76
C ALA A 49 -7.95 -10.11 -2.07
N SER A 50 -6.73 -10.59 -2.25
CA SER A 50 -6.41 -12.02 -2.45
C SER A 50 -6.82 -12.88 -1.26
N ALA A 51 -6.55 -12.42 -0.03
CA ALA A 51 -6.99 -13.11 1.18
C ALA A 51 -8.52 -13.15 1.31
N PHE A 52 -9.21 -12.07 0.92
CA PHE A 52 -10.67 -12.06 0.85
C PHE A 52 -11.19 -13.15 -0.09
N ILE A 53 -10.59 -13.29 -1.27
CA ILE A 53 -10.95 -14.36 -2.24
C ILE A 53 -10.63 -15.73 -1.65
N PHE A 54 -9.45 -15.88 -1.04
CA PHE A 54 -9.03 -17.14 -0.43
C PHE A 54 -10.04 -17.62 0.63
N PHE A 55 -10.40 -16.79 1.60
CA PHE A 55 -11.31 -17.14 2.69
C PHE A 55 -12.77 -17.31 2.28
N ASN A 56 -13.20 -16.76 1.15
CA ASN A 56 -14.61 -16.84 0.74
C ASN A 56 -14.86 -17.84 -0.39
N PHE A 57 -13.82 -18.19 -1.19
CA PHE A 57 -14.00 -19.00 -2.38
C PHE A 57 -13.05 -20.21 -2.48
N ILE A 58 -11.89 -20.18 -1.81
CA ILE A 58 -10.88 -21.25 -1.88
C ILE A 58 -10.94 -22.13 -0.63
N ASP A 59 -10.69 -21.56 0.55
CA ASP A 59 -10.82 -22.27 1.83
C ASP A 59 -11.66 -21.44 2.82
N LYS A 60 -12.95 -21.76 2.89
CA LYS A 60 -13.92 -21.07 3.75
C LYS A 60 -13.74 -21.35 5.23
N ASN A 61 -13.01 -22.40 5.58
CA ASN A 61 -12.77 -22.80 6.98
C ASN A 61 -11.49 -22.18 7.53
N ALA A 62 -10.61 -21.68 6.66
CA ALA A 62 -9.38 -21.06 7.09
C ALA A 62 -9.65 -19.75 7.86
N THR A 63 -8.88 -19.53 8.91
CA THR A 63 -8.88 -18.29 9.72
C THR A 63 -7.65 -17.43 9.46
N ASP A 64 -6.62 -18.01 8.83
CA ASP A 64 -5.42 -17.32 8.39
C ASP A 64 -4.89 -17.97 7.11
N THR A 65 -4.03 -17.25 6.42
CA THR A 65 -3.30 -17.72 5.24
C THR A 65 -1.94 -17.06 5.15
N ILE A 66 -1.01 -17.73 4.51
CA ILE A 66 0.30 -17.18 4.15
C ILE A 66 0.42 -17.24 2.64
N PHE A 67 0.70 -16.08 2.02
CA PHE A 67 1.07 -16.01 0.62
C PHE A 67 2.59 -15.90 0.49
N LYS A 68 3.17 -16.62 -0.48
CA LYS A 68 4.60 -16.55 -0.80
C LYS A 68 4.81 -15.57 -1.95
N SER A 69 5.38 -14.41 -1.66
CA SER A 69 5.71 -13.36 -2.63
C SER A 69 7.22 -13.26 -2.86
N ASN A 70 7.63 -12.46 -3.84
CA ASN A 70 9.05 -12.15 -4.10
C ASN A 70 9.73 -11.47 -2.89
N ARG A 71 8.97 -10.78 -2.04
CA ARG A 71 9.45 -10.13 -0.79
C ARG A 71 9.37 -11.01 0.46
N GLY A 72 8.97 -12.26 0.30
CA GLY A 72 8.81 -13.23 1.39
C GLY A 72 7.34 -13.52 1.72
N GLU A 73 7.12 -14.01 2.93
CA GLU A 73 5.80 -14.46 3.38
C GLU A 73 4.91 -13.28 3.81
N LEU A 74 3.69 -13.28 3.30
CA LEU A 74 2.66 -12.31 3.62
C LEU A 74 1.54 -13.01 4.39
N LYS A 75 1.55 -12.87 5.71
CA LYS A 75 0.52 -13.46 6.58
C LYS A 75 -0.70 -12.56 6.65
N VAL A 76 -1.88 -13.14 6.42
CA VAL A 76 -3.17 -12.47 6.60
C VAL A 76 -4.07 -13.29 7.51
N ILE A 77 -4.68 -12.64 8.48
CA ILE A 77 -5.63 -13.24 9.44
C ILE A 77 -7.02 -12.66 9.17
N LYS A 78 -8.03 -13.53 9.17
CA LYS A 78 -9.44 -13.14 9.10
C LYS A 78 -9.94 -12.82 10.51
N LYS A 79 -10.41 -11.58 10.73
CA LYS A 79 -11.05 -11.15 11.99
C LYS A 79 -12.45 -10.63 11.69
N GLU A 80 -13.47 -11.44 11.91
CA GLU A 80 -14.86 -11.12 11.58
C GLU A 80 -15.01 -10.69 10.10
N GLU A 81 -15.38 -9.43 9.86
CA GLU A 81 -15.50 -8.85 8.51
C GLU A 81 -14.24 -8.13 8.02
N SER A 82 -13.17 -8.18 8.80
CA SER A 82 -11.91 -7.50 8.50
C SER A 82 -10.77 -8.47 8.24
N LEU A 83 -9.76 -8.01 7.54
CA LEU A 83 -8.54 -8.74 7.25
C LEU A 83 -7.37 -8.00 7.88
N VAL A 84 -6.50 -8.72 8.55
CA VAL A 84 -5.31 -8.17 9.22
C VAL A 84 -4.07 -8.72 8.55
N MET A 85 -3.25 -7.85 8.00
CA MET A 85 -1.97 -8.20 7.39
C MET A 85 -0.83 -7.69 8.27
N SER A 86 0.17 -8.54 8.52
CA SER A 86 1.38 -8.18 9.25
C SER A 86 2.48 -7.79 8.27
N LEU A 87 3.08 -6.62 8.47
CA LEU A 87 4.21 -6.12 7.69
C LEU A 87 5.39 -5.80 8.62
N PRO A 88 6.65 -6.00 8.20
CA PRO A 88 7.79 -5.52 8.95
C PRO A 88 7.69 -4.01 9.19
N LYS A 89 8.17 -3.54 10.34
CA LYS A 89 8.30 -2.10 10.59
C LYS A 89 9.23 -1.48 9.55
N ASP A 90 8.83 -0.33 9.04
CA ASP A 90 9.71 0.55 8.30
C ASP A 90 10.04 1.78 9.16
N HIS A 91 11.32 1.99 9.43
CA HIS A 91 11.78 3.03 10.33
C HIS A 91 12.14 4.31 9.57
N PRO A 92 11.40 5.42 9.79
CA PRO A 92 11.66 6.67 9.10
C PRO A 92 13.02 7.26 9.51
N LYS A 93 13.88 7.54 8.53
CA LYS A 93 15.17 8.22 8.74
C LYS A 93 15.04 9.64 8.20
N LYS A 94 15.19 10.64 9.06
CA LYS A 94 15.15 12.05 8.65
C LYS A 94 16.24 12.36 7.63
N VAL A 95 15.89 13.06 6.57
CA VAL A 95 16.79 13.47 5.49
C VAL A 95 16.61 14.95 5.16
N ASP A 96 17.65 15.56 4.59
CA ASP A 96 17.65 16.97 4.23
C ASP A 96 17.31 17.13 2.73
N ASP A 97 16.04 16.88 2.40
CA ASP A 97 15.51 16.91 1.03
C ASP A 97 14.27 17.82 0.92
N ILE A 98 14.07 18.74 1.88
CA ILE A 98 12.86 19.54 2.01
C ILE A 98 12.58 20.34 0.73
N GLU A 99 13.58 21.04 0.17
CA GLU A 99 13.40 21.88 -1.02
C GLU A 99 12.98 21.03 -2.23
N ARG A 100 13.67 19.92 -2.49
CA ARG A 100 13.38 19.05 -3.63
C ARG A 100 12.00 18.41 -3.53
N ILE A 101 11.61 17.98 -2.34
CA ILE A 101 10.29 17.34 -2.12
C ILE A 101 9.18 18.40 -2.14
N SER A 102 9.40 19.59 -1.58
CA SER A 102 8.44 20.70 -1.66
C SER A 102 8.17 21.12 -3.12
N ASP A 103 9.23 21.16 -3.94
CA ASP A 103 9.11 21.45 -5.37
C ASP A 103 8.36 20.35 -6.14
N ALA A 104 8.57 19.08 -5.79
CA ALA A 104 7.84 17.97 -6.39
C ALA A 104 6.36 17.93 -5.98
N LEU A 105 6.06 18.32 -4.74
CA LEU A 105 4.70 18.36 -4.20
C LEU A 105 3.95 19.66 -4.51
N ASN A 106 4.61 20.71 -5.03
CA ASN A 106 4.05 22.05 -5.20
C ASN A 106 3.45 22.61 -3.89
N CYS A 107 4.03 22.28 -2.72
CA CYS A 107 3.59 22.80 -1.42
C CYS A 107 4.76 22.86 -0.43
N GLN A 108 4.56 23.59 0.67
CA GLN A 108 5.54 23.66 1.75
C GLN A 108 5.55 22.34 2.54
N VAL A 109 6.72 21.68 2.57
CA VAL A 109 7.00 20.51 3.38
C VAL A 109 7.72 20.94 4.67
N ILE A 110 7.36 20.34 5.80
CA ILE A 110 7.96 20.65 7.11
C ILE A 110 9.16 19.74 7.39
N GLU A 111 8.99 18.43 7.14
CA GLU A 111 10.01 17.42 7.36
C GLU A 111 9.95 16.36 6.27
N VAL A 112 11.11 15.78 5.97
CA VAL A 112 11.23 14.67 5.02
C VAL A 112 11.96 13.51 5.70
N PHE A 113 11.44 12.32 5.47
CA PHE A 113 12.04 11.07 5.93
C PHE A 113 12.21 10.11 4.76
N ARG A 114 13.17 9.21 4.90
CA ARG A 114 13.39 8.09 4.00
C ARG A 114 13.02 6.80 4.73
N GLY A 115 12.08 6.04 4.17
CA GLY A 115 11.82 4.65 4.49
C GLY A 115 12.67 3.70 3.64
N ILE A 116 12.34 2.42 3.66
CA ILE A 116 13.02 1.40 2.86
C ILE A 116 12.82 1.69 1.36
N ASP A 117 11.58 1.91 0.94
CA ASP A 117 11.22 2.06 -0.46
C ASP A 117 10.80 3.50 -0.83
N ASP A 118 10.22 4.25 0.10
CA ASP A 118 9.55 5.51 -0.16
C ASP A 118 10.17 6.69 0.58
N PHE A 119 9.97 7.90 0.05
CA PHE A 119 10.05 9.13 0.84
C PHE A 119 8.74 9.37 1.59
N LEU A 120 8.84 9.95 2.78
CA LEU A 120 7.71 10.45 3.57
C LEU A 120 7.89 11.96 3.80
N ALA A 121 6.97 12.74 3.25
CA ALA A 121 6.88 14.18 3.44
C ALA A 121 5.80 14.52 4.45
N ILE A 122 6.14 15.29 5.47
CA ILE A 122 5.19 15.79 6.47
C ILE A 122 4.82 17.24 6.11
N VAL A 123 3.53 17.48 6.00
CA VAL A 123 2.95 18.81 5.73
C VAL A 123 2.15 19.30 6.92
N LYS A 124 1.77 20.59 6.90
CA LYS A 124 1.21 21.29 8.05
C LYS A 124 -0.13 20.70 8.53
N ASP A 125 -1.02 20.37 7.62
CA ASP A 125 -2.38 19.97 7.93
C ASP A 125 -2.99 19.05 6.87
N GLU A 126 -4.11 18.41 7.23
CA GLU A 126 -4.85 17.48 6.38
C GLU A 126 -5.35 18.13 5.09
N ASN A 127 -5.76 19.40 5.11
CA ASN A 127 -6.25 20.08 3.92
C ASN A 127 -5.20 20.15 2.82
N ILE A 128 -3.93 20.35 3.19
CA ILE A 128 -2.83 20.30 2.22
C ILE A 128 -2.73 18.91 1.59
N VAL A 129 -2.81 17.84 2.37
CA VAL A 129 -2.79 16.46 1.85
C VAL A 129 -3.95 16.23 0.87
N GLU A 130 -5.15 16.68 1.19
CA GLU A 130 -6.35 16.47 0.37
C GLU A 130 -6.32 17.26 -0.95
N THR A 131 -5.79 18.48 -0.91
CA THR A 131 -5.88 19.42 -2.05
C THR A 131 -4.62 19.48 -2.91
N ILE A 132 -3.54 18.82 -2.47
CA ILE A 132 -2.26 18.85 -3.18
C ILE A 132 -2.39 18.33 -4.62
N ASN A 133 -1.74 19.05 -5.54
CA ASN A 133 -1.59 18.66 -6.94
C ASN A 133 -0.10 18.54 -7.26
N PRO A 134 0.49 17.35 -7.08
CA PRO A 134 1.93 17.15 -7.22
C PRO A 134 2.37 17.14 -8.68
N ASN A 135 3.65 17.39 -8.89
CA ASN A 135 4.30 17.21 -10.18
C ASN A 135 4.82 15.76 -10.30
N ILE A 136 4.06 14.90 -10.98
CA ILE A 136 4.36 13.48 -11.14
C ILE A 136 5.71 13.24 -11.83
N GLU A 137 6.09 14.06 -12.82
CA GLU A 137 7.38 13.95 -13.50
C GLU A 137 8.57 14.23 -12.56
N LYS A 138 8.40 15.15 -11.59
CA LYS A 138 9.42 15.41 -10.57
C LYS A 138 9.50 14.27 -9.56
N ILE A 139 8.35 13.69 -9.16
CA ILE A 139 8.31 12.51 -8.29
C ILE A 139 8.99 11.32 -8.98
N ALA A 140 8.76 11.10 -10.26
CA ALA A 140 9.42 10.03 -11.03
C ALA A 140 10.95 10.14 -11.09
N LYS A 141 11.51 11.34 -10.84
CA LYS A 141 12.97 11.57 -10.77
C LYS A 141 13.57 11.35 -9.38
N LEU A 142 12.74 11.03 -8.38
CA LEU A 142 13.23 10.68 -7.06
C LEU A 142 13.82 9.27 -7.09
N ASP A 143 14.92 9.08 -6.36
CA ASP A 143 15.52 7.76 -6.14
C ASP A 143 14.71 7.00 -5.06
N SER A 144 13.48 6.62 -5.41
CA SER A 144 12.54 5.93 -4.53
C SER A 144 11.47 5.22 -5.36
N ARG A 145 10.80 4.25 -4.74
CA ARG A 145 9.58 3.65 -5.30
C ARG A 145 8.49 4.71 -5.45
N GLY A 146 8.30 5.55 -4.41
CA GLY A 146 7.28 6.57 -4.38
C GLY A 146 7.51 7.66 -3.35
N LEU A 147 6.55 8.57 -3.28
CA LEU A 147 6.48 9.68 -2.34
C LEU A 147 5.16 9.64 -1.58
N ILE A 148 5.25 9.54 -0.28
CA ILE A 148 4.13 9.64 0.66
C ILE A 148 4.06 11.07 1.17
N VAL A 149 2.89 11.69 1.11
CA VAL A 149 2.61 12.94 1.82
C VAL A 149 1.64 12.68 2.96
N SER A 150 1.90 13.22 4.14
CA SER A 150 1.06 12.98 5.31
C SER A 150 1.00 14.19 6.26
N ALA A 151 -0.13 14.25 6.96
CA ALA A 151 -0.37 15.20 8.05
C ALA A 151 -1.18 14.52 9.15
N LYS A 152 -1.23 15.17 10.33
CA LYS A 152 -2.17 14.78 11.37
C LYS A 152 -3.59 14.91 10.84
N GLY A 153 -4.41 13.89 11.03
CA GLY A 153 -5.81 13.86 10.60
C GLY A 153 -6.72 14.64 11.54
N VAL A 154 -7.91 14.96 11.06
CA VAL A 154 -8.98 15.59 11.86
C VAL A 154 -9.94 14.52 12.42
N ALA A 155 -10.37 13.59 11.58
CA ALA A 155 -11.26 12.49 11.97
C ALA A 155 -10.52 11.17 12.24
N THR A 156 -9.29 11.07 11.80
CA THR A 156 -8.38 9.96 12.02
C THR A 156 -7.09 10.45 12.64
N GLU A 157 -6.22 9.58 13.13
CA GLU A 157 -4.95 9.98 13.73
C GLU A 157 -4.02 10.62 12.70
N PHE A 158 -4.03 10.10 11.45
CA PHE A 158 -3.31 10.71 10.35
C PHE A 158 -4.00 10.50 9.01
N THR A 159 -3.70 11.38 8.07
CA THR A 159 -4.15 11.31 6.67
C THR A 159 -2.95 11.32 5.75
N SER A 160 -3.02 10.58 4.65
CA SER A 160 -1.94 10.45 3.68
C SER A 160 -2.44 10.39 2.23
N ARG A 161 -1.54 10.66 1.28
CA ARG A 161 -1.64 10.24 -0.14
C ARG A 161 -0.31 9.66 -0.58
N VAL A 162 -0.34 8.76 -1.55
CA VAL A 162 0.83 8.00 -2.01
C VAL A 162 0.94 8.07 -3.51
N PHE A 163 2.08 8.53 -4.01
CA PHE A 163 2.39 8.71 -5.42
C PHE A 163 3.54 7.79 -5.81
N GLY A 164 3.32 6.91 -6.79
CA GLY A 164 4.26 5.88 -7.20
C GLY A 164 4.48 5.78 -8.71
N PRO A 165 4.83 6.87 -9.42
CA PRO A 165 5.03 6.81 -10.87
C PRO A 165 6.13 5.82 -11.29
N ASN A 166 7.12 5.57 -10.43
CA ASN A 166 8.20 4.63 -10.71
C ASN A 166 7.78 3.15 -10.70
N VAL A 167 6.57 2.86 -10.24
CA VAL A 167 5.94 1.53 -10.34
C VAL A 167 4.73 1.52 -11.27
N GLY A 168 4.58 2.56 -12.08
CA GLY A 168 3.54 2.66 -13.12
C GLY A 168 2.17 3.12 -12.62
N VAL A 169 2.09 3.70 -11.41
CA VAL A 169 0.85 4.21 -10.82
C VAL A 169 1.07 5.63 -10.31
N ASP A 170 0.51 6.63 -10.97
CA ASP A 170 0.69 8.02 -10.57
C ASP A 170 0.25 8.26 -9.11
N GLU A 171 -0.91 7.75 -8.72
CA GLU A 171 -1.41 7.77 -7.35
C GLU A 171 -2.05 6.43 -6.97
N ASP A 172 -1.53 5.78 -5.92
CA ASP A 172 -2.10 4.53 -5.42
C ASP A 172 -3.34 4.81 -4.55
N PRO A 173 -4.46 4.12 -4.80
CA PRO A 173 -5.69 4.27 -4.03
C PRO A 173 -5.56 4.01 -2.52
N VAL A 174 -4.90 2.92 -2.13
CA VAL A 174 -4.64 2.53 -0.73
C VAL A 174 -3.40 1.66 -0.64
N THR A 175 -2.36 2.16 0.00
CA THR A 175 -1.02 1.56 0.02
C THR A 175 -0.71 0.93 1.38
N GLY A 176 -0.90 -0.38 1.50
CA GLY A 176 -0.61 -1.09 2.75
C GLY A 176 0.84 -0.94 3.22
N SER A 177 1.82 -1.10 2.31
CA SER A 177 3.25 -0.99 2.62
C SER A 177 3.65 0.42 3.11
N ALA A 178 3.08 1.48 2.53
CA ALA A 178 3.32 2.84 3.00
C ALA A 178 2.85 3.04 4.45
N HIS A 179 1.80 2.32 4.87
CA HIS A 179 1.30 2.39 6.24
C HIS A 179 2.21 1.71 7.26
N ALA A 180 3.14 0.85 6.87
CA ALA A 180 4.18 0.36 7.76
C ALA A 180 5.14 1.50 8.19
N LEU A 181 5.52 2.39 7.25
CA LEU A 181 6.30 3.59 7.52
C LEU A 181 5.48 4.65 8.27
N LEU A 182 4.28 4.96 7.77
CA LEU A 182 3.37 5.96 8.36
C LEU A 182 3.00 5.64 9.81
N ALA A 183 2.62 4.38 10.09
CA ALA A 183 2.25 3.96 11.44
C ALA A 183 3.43 4.00 12.40
N THR A 184 4.63 3.65 11.95
CA THR A 184 5.83 3.77 12.76
C THR A 184 6.11 5.25 13.09
N TYR A 185 6.07 6.15 12.10
CA TYR A 185 6.25 7.59 12.30
C TYR A 185 5.19 8.19 13.25
N TRP A 186 3.91 8.04 12.89
CA TRP A 186 2.83 8.65 13.67
C TRP A 186 2.64 8.02 15.03
N GLY A 187 2.94 6.72 15.18
CA GLY A 187 2.94 6.03 16.46
C GLY A 187 3.93 6.64 17.46
N GLU A 188 5.12 7.03 17.00
CA GLU A 188 6.13 7.73 17.80
C GLU A 188 5.69 9.17 18.08
N VAL A 189 5.28 9.92 17.08
CA VAL A 189 4.87 11.34 17.22
C VAL A 189 3.67 11.52 18.15
N LEU A 190 2.66 10.65 18.04
CA LEU A 190 1.43 10.71 18.83
C LEU A 190 1.49 9.90 20.13
N ASN A 191 2.55 9.11 20.33
CA ASN A 191 2.69 8.15 21.42
C ASN A 191 1.49 7.17 21.48
N LEU A 192 1.10 6.61 20.32
CA LEU A 192 0.00 5.68 20.17
C LEU A 192 0.46 4.38 19.52
N LYS A 193 -0.06 3.25 20.00
CA LYS A 193 0.17 1.95 19.36
C LYS A 193 -0.87 1.63 18.29
N LYS A 194 -2.09 2.09 18.46
CA LYS A 194 -3.21 1.82 17.56
C LYS A 194 -3.81 3.11 17.04
N MET A 195 -3.96 3.20 15.73
CA MET A 195 -4.37 4.41 15.03
C MET A 195 -5.33 4.07 13.88
N LYS A 196 -6.32 4.93 13.68
CA LYS A 196 -7.07 4.97 12.42
C LYS A 196 -6.32 5.86 11.45
N ALA A 197 -6.21 5.41 10.22
CA ALA A 197 -5.58 6.11 9.13
C ALA A 197 -6.55 6.28 7.97
N ARG A 198 -6.40 7.38 7.25
CA ARG A 198 -7.11 7.63 6.00
C ARG A 198 -6.09 7.90 4.88
N GLN A 199 -6.18 7.16 3.79
CA GLN A 199 -5.50 7.54 2.54
C GLN A 199 -6.49 8.31 1.66
N ALA A 200 -6.21 9.59 1.43
CA ALA A 200 -7.14 10.55 0.80
C ALA A 200 -6.95 10.61 -0.72
N SER A 201 -6.74 9.47 -1.38
CA SER A 201 -6.77 9.36 -2.83
C SER A 201 -8.18 9.63 -3.37
N LYS A 202 -8.35 9.76 -4.70
CA LYS A 202 -9.66 9.93 -5.33
C LYS A 202 -10.68 8.86 -4.93
N ARG A 203 -10.23 7.59 -4.78
CA ARG A 203 -11.06 6.49 -4.28
C ARG A 203 -11.23 6.55 -2.78
N GLY A 204 -10.17 6.90 -2.09
CA GLY A 204 -10.06 6.87 -0.64
C GLY A 204 -9.95 5.47 -0.05
N GLY A 205 -9.52 5.41 1.21
CA GLY A 205 -9.50 4.20 2.00
C GLY A 205 -9.20 4.49 3.46
N GLU A 206 -9.80 3.68 4.33
CA GLU A 206 -9.57 3.73 5.77
C GLU A 206 -8.90 2.43 6.22
N LEU A 207 -7.96 2.56 7.14
CA LEU A 207 -7.21 1.46 7.72
C LEU A 207 -7.11 1.64 9.23
N ILE A 208 -6.90 0.53 9.92
CA ILE A 208 -6.44 0.55 11.31
C ILE A 208 -5.02 0.01 11.32
N CYS A 209 -4.10 0.79 11.86
CA CYS A 209 -2.70 0.41 12.02
C CYS A 209 -2.42 0.13 13.49
N GLU A 210 -1.76 -0.98 13.78
CA GLU A 210 -1.32 -1.31 15.15
C GLU A 210 0.18 -1.59 15.15
N VAL A 211 0.93 -0.75 15.88
CA VAL A 211 2.40 -0.84 15.98
C VAL A 211 2.76 -1.80 17.10
N LEU A 212 3.32 -2.95 16.75
CA LEU A 212 3.81 -3.97 17.65
C LEU A 212 5.33 -3.89 17.77
N GLU A 213 5.96 -4.79 18.50
CA GLU A 213 7.40 -4.72 18.76
C GLU A 213 8.25 -4.73 17.47
N ASN A 214 8.00 -5.71 16.59
CA ASN A 214 8.82 -5.93 15.39
C ASN A 214 8.06 -5.74 14.07
N HIS A 215 6.75 -5.51 14.11
CA HIS A 215 5.92 -5.40 12.92
C HIS A 215 4.76 -4.42 13.13
N VAL A 216 4.09 -4.08 12.05
CA VAL A 216 2.85 -3.30 12.03
C VAL A 216 1.74 -4.19 11.50
N GLU A 217 0.62 -4.27 12.23
CA GLU A 217 -0.62 -4.87 11.73
C GLU A 217 -1.45 -3.81 11.01
N ILE A 218 -1.80 -4.11 9.76
CA ILE A 218 -2.69 -3.27 8.94
C ILE A 218 -4.02 -3.99 8.81
N THR A 219 -5.07 -3.41 9.34
CA THR A 219 -6.44 -3.93 9.23
C THR A 219 -7.20 -3.17 8.16
N GLY A 220 -7.79 -3.90 7.23
CA GLY A 220 -8.62 -3.36 6.16
C GLY A 220 -9.82 -4.25 5.86
N LYS A 221 -10.69 -3.78 4.96
CA LYS A 221 -11.84 -4.53 4.45
C LYS A 221 -11.72 -4.68 2.94
N ALA A 222 -12.23 -5.80 2.43
CA ALA A 222 -12.38 -6.02 1.00
C ALA A 222 -13.82 -6.42 0.68
N LYS A 223 -14.25 -6.17 -0.57
CA LYS A 223 -15.59 -6.50 -1.05
C LYS A 223 -15.50 -7.07 -2.45
N LEU A 224 -16.24 -8.14 -2.71
CA LEU A 224 -16.37 -8.66 -4.07
C LEU A 224 -17.10 -7.62 -4.93
N TYR A 225 -16.46 -7.24 -6.04
CA TYR A 225 -17.05 -6.34 -7.03
C TYR A 225 -17.54 -7.11 -8.25
N LEU A 226 -16.70 -8.01 -8.77
CA LEU A 226 -16.99 -8.79 -9.96
C LEU A 226 -16.36 -10.18 -9.86
N GLN A 227 -17.01 -11.17 -10.44
CA GLN A 227 -16.48 -12.52 -10.67
C GLN A 227 -16.76 -12.93 -12.11
N GLY A 228 -15.78 -13.56 -12.77
CA GLY A 228 -15.89 -13.97 -14.17
C GLY A 228 -14.81 -14.94 -14.58
N GLU A 229 -14.74 -15.21 -15.88
CA GLU A 229 -13.74 -16.07 -16.52
C GLU A 229 -12.99 -15.24 -17.57
N ILE A 230 -11.70 -15.51 -17.71
CA ILE A 230 -10.81 -14.89 -18.69
C ILE A 230 -10.36 -15.96 -19.66
N TYR A 231 -10.43 -15.68 -20.96
CA TYR A 231 -9.98 -16.55 -22.04
C TYR A 231 -8.73 -15.93 -22.69
N PHE A 232 -7.60 -16.68 -22.74
CA PHE A 232 -6.30 -16.24 -23.26
C PHE A 232 -5.55 -17.39 -23.95
#